data_ad1436add739a0bbf70df73127dfb393
#
_entry.id   ad1436add739a0bbf70df73127dfb393
#
_cell.length_a   1.000
_cell.length_b   1.000
_cell.length_c   1.000
_cell.angle_alpha   90.00
_cell.angle_beta   90.00
_cell.angle_gamma   90.00
#
_symmetry.space_group_name_H-M   'P 1'
#
loop_
_entity.id
_entity.type
_entity.pdbx_description
1 polymer ?
#
loop_
_entity_poly.entity_id
_entity_poly.type
_entity_poly.pdbx_seq_one_letter_code
_entity_poly.pdbx_strand_id
1 'polypeptide(L)'
;VKSASLPYRAKRHYSIVEGDSETLTFAVKHDVTTTHEGEVSTILHSEYKEGDTIQLSAPVGPFSVVNSESPQLFIGSGIGVTPLIPMFNQVAKSEAPIQFIQNIINDTDIPFSNKLEAIAESKENNDYIIYDKHKMGYMDASYLNQFITKDTEIYVCGGVNFLQSIITTLKEMEVDETKIHFESFIPKLSVGV
;
A
#
# COMPACT_ATOMS: atom_id res chain seq x y z
N VAL A 1 17.19 0.17 -12.20
CA VAL A 1 17.60 -1.05 -12.94
C VAL A 1 18.41 -0.70 -14.18
N LYS A 2 19.24 -1.63 -14.61
CA LYS A 2 20.00 -1.58 -15.87
C LYS A 2 19.64 -2.85 -16.65
N SER A 3 19.33 -2.69 -17.92
CA SER A 3 19.03 -3.81 -18.82
C SER A 3 19.71 -3.58 -20.16
N ALA A 4 20.01 -4.65 -20.88
CA ALA A 4 20.51 -4.56 -22.25
C ALA A 4 19.45 -4.01 -23.23
N SER A 5 18.17 -4.16 -22.88
CA SER A 5 17.03 -3.64 -23.66
C SER A 5 16.81 -2.13 -23.49
N LEU A 6 17.48 -1.47 -22.50
CA LEU A 6 17.31 -0.04 -22.23
C LEU A 6 18.61 0.73 -22.52
N PRO A 7 18.54 1.84 -23.29
CA PRO A 7 19.69 2.71 -23.54
C PRO A 7 20.07 3.58 -22.33
N TYR A 8 19.31 3.52 -21.24
CA TYR A 8 19.48 4.32 -20.02
C TYR A 8 19.22 3.50 -18.75
N ARG A 9 19.55 4.08 -17.59
CA ARG A 9 19.20 3.49 -16.29
C ARG A 9 17.81 3.95 -15.86
N ALA A 10 16.86 3.03 -15.84
CA ALA A 10 15.51 3.32 -15.36
C ALA A 10 15.44 3.31 -13.83
N LYS A 11 14.72 4.28 -13.26
CA LYS A 11 14.47 4.41 -11.81
C LYS A 11 12.98 4.36 -11.54
N ARG A 12 12.58 3.63 -10.49
CA ARG A 12 11.22 3.63 -9.97
C ARG A 12 11.27 3.61 -8.44
N HIS A 13 10.22 4.12 -7.82
CA HIS A 13 10.06 4.07 -6.38
C HIS A 13 9.28 2.81 -6.02
N TYR A 14 9.75 2.11 -5.01
CA TYR A 14 9.08 0.96 -4.42
C TYR A 14 9.04 1.15 -2.91
N SER A 15 7.87 0.87 -2.31
CA SER A 15 7.73 0.95 -0.87
C SER A 15 8.46 -0.20 -0.19
N ILE A 16 9.17 0.10 0.89
CA ILE A 16 9.83 -0.91 1.71
C ILE A 16 8.74 -1.57 2.56
N VAL A 17 8.63 -2.90 2.47
CA VAL A 17 7.68 -3.70 3.25
C VAL A 17 8.24 -4.04 4.63
N GLU A 18 9.53 -4.35 4.66
CA GLU A 18 10.30 -4.55 5.89
C GLU A 18 11.80 -4.40 5.61
N GLY A 19 12.58 -4.20 6.65
CA GLY A 19 14.03 -4.13 6.52
C GLY A 19 14.72 -3.99 7.86
N ASP A 20 16.01 -4.27 7.83
CA ASP A 20 16.93 -4.10 8.95
C ASP A 20 18.26 -3.47 8.46
N SER A 21 19.35 -3.61 9.23
CA SER A 21 20.65 -3.08 8.85
C SER A 21 21.29 -3.76 7.63
N GLU A 22 20.83 -4.95 7.26
CA GLU A 22 21.46 -5.80 6.25
C GLU A 22 20.53 -6.09 5.07
N THR A 23 19.22 -6.09 5.28
CA THR A 23 18.23 -6.50 4.30
C THR A 23 17.11 -5.49 4.11
N LEU A 24 16.60 -5.37 2.89
CA LEU A 24 15.40 -4.62 2.56
C LEU A 24 14.48 -5.49 1.69
N THR A 25 13.22 -5.58 2.10
CA THR A 25 12.18 -6.26 1.33
C THR A 25 11.25 -5.26 0.69
N PHE A 26 11.06 -5.37 -0.61
CA PHE A 26 10.04 -4.62 -1.36
C PHE A 26 9.36 -5.54 -2.37
N ALA A 27 8.14 -5.20 -2.78
CA ALA A 27 7.40 -5.97 -3.77
C ALA A 27 7.27 -5.19 -5.08
N VAL A 28 7.37 -5.93 -6.18
CA VAL A 28 7.19 -5.39 -7.52
C VAL A 28 6.02 -6.11 -8.17
N LYS A 29 4.90 -5.40 -8.31
CA LYS A 29 3.80 -5.90 -9.13
C LYS A 29 4.21 -5.80 -10.60
N HIS A 30 4.02 -6.87 -11.38
CA HIS A 30 4.18 -6.82 -12.83
C HIS A 30 3.07 -5.95 -13.43
N ASP A 31 3.43 -4.77 -13.92
CA ASP A 31 2.48 -3.80 -14.46
C ASP A 31 2.26 -4.07 -15.95
N VAL A 32 1.29 -4.93 -16.24
CA VAL A 32 0.90 -5.30 -17.61
C VAL A 32 -0.60 -5.06 -17.79
N THR A 33 -0.93 -4.33 -18.84
CA THR A 33 -2.30 -4.15 -19.32
C THR A 33 -2.39 -4.54 -20.79
N THR A 34 -3.57 -4.54 -21.38
CA THR A 34 -3.76 -4.83 -22.82
C THR A 34 -3.07 -3.84 -23.75
N THR A 35 -2.74 -2.63 -23.25
CA THR A 35 -2.19 -1.52 -24.04
C THR A 35 -0.85 -1.00 -23.50
N HIS A 36 -0.41 -1.47 -22.35
CA HIS A 36 0.81 -0.98 -21.70
C HIS A 36 1.50 -2.09 -20.93
N GLU A 37 2.82 -2.09 -21.00
CA GLU A 37 3.71 -2.93 -20.21
C GLU A 37 4.70 -2.04 -19.46
N GLY A 38 4.73 -2.18 -18.14
CA GLY A 38 5.62 -1.39 -17.28
C GLY A 38 7.08 -1.78 -17.47
N GLU A 39 7.87 -0.90 -18.07
CA GLU A 39 9.27 -1.14 -18.44
C GLU A 39 10.12 -1.75 -17.31
N VAL A 40 10.16 -1.10 -16.14
CA VAL A 40 11.00 -1.56 -15.02
C VAL A 40 10.43 -2.80 -14.33
N SER A 41 9.11 -2.90 -14.17
CA SER A 41 8.50 -4.08 -13.59
C SER A 41 8.74 -5.32 -14.46
N THR A 42 8.61 -5.17 -15.77
CA THR A 42 8.88 -6.26 -16.73
C THR A 42 10.33 -6.71 -16.66
N ILE A 43 11.28 -5.78 -16.68
CA ILE A 43 12.71 -6.11 -16.55
C ILE A 43 12.99 -6.85 -15.24
N LEU A 44 12.45 -6.38 -14.12
CA LEU A 44 12.65 -7.02 -12.81
C LEU A 44 12.06 -8.43 -12.77
N HIS A 45 10.93 -8.68 -13.44
CA HIS A 45 10.31 -10.01 -13.49
C HIS A 45 10.95 -10.95 -14.50
N SER A 46 11.50 -10.45 -15.61
CA SER A 46 11.98 -11.29 -16.72
C SER A 46 13.50 -11.46 -16.78
N GLU A 47 14.28 -10.48 -16.34
CA GLU A 47 15.73 -10.47 -16.52
C GLU A 47 16.50 -10.66 -15.20
N TYR A 48 15.96 -10.21 -14.05
CA TYR A 48 16.65 -10.32 -12.76
C TYR A 48 16.39 -11.65 -12.07
N LYS A 49 17.43 -12.19 -11.43
CA LYS A 49 17.43 -13.46 -10.69
C LYS A 49 18.11 -13.29 -9.35
N GLU A 50 17.90 -14.26 -8.48
CA GLU A 50 18.64 -14.35 -7.20
C GLU A 50 20.16 -14.33 -7.46
N GLY A 51 20.85 -13.49 -6.68
CA GLY A 51 22.30 -13.23 -6.84
C GLY A 51 22.63 -12.01 -7.70
N ASP A 52 21.67 -11.45 -8.41
CA ASP A 52 21.89 -10.24 -9.21
C ASP A 52 21.99 -8.99 -8.35
N THR A 53 22.75 -8.00 -8.82
CA THR A 53 22.95 -6.74 -8.10
C THR A 53 21.99 -5.66 -8.58
N ILE A 54 21.25 -5.06 -7.65
CA ILE A 54 20.39 -3.89 -7.88
C ILE A 54 20.98 -2.67 -7.15
N GLN A 55 20.96 -1.50 -7.80
CA GLN A 55 21.32 -0.25 -7.14
C GLN A 55 20.08 0.39 -6.52
N LEU A 56 20.16 0.71 -5.24
CA LEU A 56 19.14 1.41 -4.48
C LEU A 56 19.65 2.79 -4.07
N SER A 57 18.75 3.77 -3.97
CA SER A 57 19.01 5.01 -3.23
C SER A 57 18.79 4.77 -1.73
N ALA A 58 19.20 5.71 -0.91
CA ALA A 58 18.69 5.76 0.47
C ALA A 58 17.16 5.85 0.47
N PRO A 59 16.48 5.27 1.48
CA PRO A 59 15.04 5.41 1.64
C PRO A 59 14.63 6.89 1.75
N VAL A 60 13.52 7.24 1.08
CA VAL A 60 12.97 8.60 1.08
C VAL A 60 11.45 8.53 1.10
N GLY A 61 10.80 9.52 1.67
CA GLY A 61 9.35 9.70 1.63
C GLY A 61 8.77 10.10 2.99
N PRO A 62 7.74 10.94 3.01
CA PRO A 62 7.09 11.42 4.24
C PRO A 62 5.92 10.54 4.70
N PHE A 63 5.50 9.54 3.91
CA PHE A 63 4.32 8.72 4.22
C PHE A 63 4.64 7.77 5.37
N SER A 64 4.23 8.14 6.57
CA SER A 64 4.52 7.43 7.82
C SER A 64 3.43 7.71 8.87
N VAL A 65 3.40 6.93 9.94
CA VAL A 65 2.50 7.14 11.07
C VAL A 65 2.78 8.50 11.72
N VAL A 66 1.74 9.32 11.87
CA VAL A 66 1.85 10.67 12.47
C VAL A 66 1.58 10.66 13.98
N ASN A 67 0.70 9.76 14.45
CA ASN A 67 0.39 9.61 15.88
C ASN A 67 0.11 8.14 16.19
N SER A 68 1.03 7.46 16.85
CA SER A 68 0.93 6.03 17.17
C SER A 68 -0.07 5.69 18.29
N GLU A 69 -0.52 6.68 19.04
CA GLU A 69 -1.41 6.49 20.19
C GLU A 69 -2.90 6.68 19.87
N SER A 70 -3.21 7.19 18.67
CA SER A 70 -4.59 7.33 18.20
C SER A 70 -5.10 6.02 17.59
N PRO A 71 -6.43 5.82 17.53
CA PRO A 71 -7.01 4.79 16.67
C PRO A 71 -6.51 4.94 15.23
N GLN A 72 -6.23 3.81 14.56
CA GLN A 72 -5.67 3.79 13.21
C GLN A 72 -6.57 3.01 12.27
N LEU A 73 -6.80 3.55 11.08
CA LEU A 73 -7.46 2.85 9.99
C LEU A 73 -6.56 2.84 8.74
N PHE A 74 -6.07 1.68 8.38
CA PHE A 74 -5.30 1.47 7.16
C PHE A 74 -6.20 0.91 6.07
N ILE A 75 -6.21 1.50 4.87
CA ILE A 75 -7.02 1.05 3.74
C ILE A 75 -6.12 0.91 2.51
N GLY A 76 -5.79 -0.33 2.15
CA GLY A 76 -4.91 -0.64 1.02
C GLY A 76 -5.62 -1.34 -0.12
N SER A 77 -5.23 -1.08 -1.38
CA SER A 77 -5.73 -1.83 -2.54
C SER A 77 -4.60 -2.37 -3.40
N GLY A 78 -4.66 -3.67 -3.68
CA GLY A 78 -3.63 -4.36 -4.46
C GLY A 78 -2.24 -4.20 -3.85
N ILE A 79 -1.26 -3.81 -4.67
CA ILE A 79 0.12 -3.58 -4.17
C ILE A 79 0.23 -2.35 -3.25
N GLY A 80 -0.80 -1.50 -3.15
CA GLY A 80 -0.86 -0.38 -2.22
C GLY A 80 -0.83 -0.76 -0.74
N VAL A 81 -0.90 -2.03 -0.39
CA VAL A 81 -0.68 -2.51 0.98
C VAL A 81 0.79 -2.36 1.42
N THR A 82 1.73 -2.29 0.48
CA THR A 82 3.18 -2.34 0.78
C THR A 82 3.68 -1.25 1.71
N PRO A 83 3.33 0.06 1.56
CA PRO A 83 3.76 1.07 2.52
C PRO A 83 2.99 1.00 3.85
N LEU A 84 1.78 0.44 3.84
CA LEU A 84 0.93 0.34 5.02
C LEU A 84 1.36 -0.79 5.97
N ILE A 85 1.98 -1.86 5.47
CA ILE A 85 2.45 -3.00 6.27
C ILE A 85 3.42 -2.57 7.38
N PRO A 86 4.53 -1.85 7.11
CA PRO A 86 5.45 -1.42 8.14
C PRO A 86 4.79 -0.43 9.12
N MET A 87 3.87 0.40 8.65
CA MET A 87 3.12 1.32 9.50
C MET A 87 2.20 0.56 10.46
N PHE A 88 1.45 -0.44 9.96
CA PHE A 88 0.62 -1.31 10.78
C PHE A 88 1.45 -2.06 11.82
N ASN A 89 2.59 -2.65 11.42
CA ASN A 89 3.50 -3.33 12.35
C ASN A 89 4.08 -2.39 13.41
N GLN A 90 4.35 -1.13 13.05
CA GLN A 90 4.85 -0.12 13.98
C GLN A 90 3.85 0.17 15.11
N VAL A 91 2.55 0.27 14.78
CA VAL A 91 1.50 0.62 15.75
C VAL A 91 0.81 -0.59 16.37
N ALA A 92 1.06 -1.80 15.89
CA ALA A 92 0.40 -3.02 16.34
C ALA A 92 0.52 -3.31 17.85
N LYS A 93 1.47 -2.67 18.54
CA LYS A 93 1.66 -2.77 20.00
C LYS A 93 0.97 -1.64 20.78
N SER A 94 0.35 -0.66 20.11
CA SER A 94 -0.42 0.41 20.74
C SER A 94 -1.64 -0.15 21.49
N GLU A 95 -2.12 0.59 22.48
CA GLU A 95 -3.37 0.27 23.18
C GLU A 95 -4.61 0.74 22.42
N ALA A 96 -4.44 1.60 21.42
CA ALA A 96 -5.54 2.08 20.59
C ALA A 96 -6.02 0.98 19.61
N PRO A 97 -7.29 0.98 19.22
CA PRO A 97 -7.81 0.09 18.17
C PRO A 97 -7.15 0.36 16.83
N ILE A 98 -6.78 -0.71 16.13
CA ILE A 98 -6.14 -0.61 14.80
C ILE A 98 -6.87 -1.55 13.85
N GLN A 99 -7.35 -1.00 12.74
CA GLN A 99 -7.97 -1.77 11.68
C GLN A 99 -7.19 -1.65 10.39
N PHE A 100 -6.99 -2.77 9.71
CA PHE A 100 -6.41 -2.82 8.39
C PHE A 100 -7.40 -3.44 7.40
N ILE A 101 -7.86 -2.65 6.42
CA ILE A 101 -8.76 -3.10 5.36
C ILE A 101 -7.95 -3.27 4.07
N GLN A 102 -7.86 -4.50 3.59
CA GLN A 102 -7.30 -4.80 2.28
C GLN A 102 -8.42 -4.97 1.25
N ASN A 103 -8.55 -3.97 0.38
CA ASN A 103 -9.48 -4.03 -0.74
C ASN A 103 -8.91 -4.91 -1.85
N ILE A 104 -9.65 -5.94 -2.22
CA ILE A 104 -9.31 -6.85 -3.30
C ILE A 104 -10.29 -6.71 -4.47
N ILE A 105 -9.81 -6.98 -5.68
CA ILE A 105 -10.61 -7.01 -6.91
C ILE A 105 -10.97 -8.46 -7.26
N ASN A 106 -10.11 -9.40 -6.89
CA ASN A 106 -10.34 -10.83 -7.01
C ASN A 106 -9.72 -11.56 -5.82
N ASP A 107 -10.18 -12.76 -5.55
CA ASP A 107 -9.74 -13.60 -4.43
C ASP A 107 -8.49 -14.46 -4.74
N THR A 108 -7.94 -14.35 -5.94
CA THR A 108 -6.76 -15.12 -6.38
C THR A 108 -5.42 -14.44 -6.11
N ASP A 109 -5.42 -13.14 -5.82
CA ASP A 109 -4.21 -12.36 -5.60
C ASP A 109 -4.41 -11.39 -4.42
N ILE A 110 -4.12 -11.89 -3.22
CA ILE A 110 -4.19 -11.11 -1.97
C ILE A 110 -2.77 -10.99 -1.41
N PRO A 111 -2.01 -9.99 -1.89
CA PRO A 111 -0.61 -9.87 -1.51
C PRO A 111 -0.46 -9.63 0.00
N PHE A 112 0.48 -10.35 0.61
CA PHE A 112 0.84 -10.23 2.03
C PHE A 112 -0.27 -10.55 3.04
N SER A 113 -1.35 -11.24 2.67
CA SER A 113 -2.46 -11.58 3.58
C SER A 113 -1.96 -12.28 4.86
N ASN A 114 -1.15 -13.33 4.73
CA ASN A 114 -0.60 -14.05 5.90
C ASN A 114 0.22 -13.14 6.83
N LYS A 115 0.96 -12.18 6.27
CA LYS A 115 1.75 -11.23 7.06
C LYS A 115 0.86 -10.24 7.80
N LEU A 116 -0.16 -9.71 7.14
CA LEU A 116 -1.14 -8.80 7.74
C LEU A 116 -1.96 -9.48 8.82
N GLU A 117 -2.37 -10.72 8.59
CA GLU A 117 -3.06 -11.56 9.57
C GLU A 117 -2.21 -11.80 10.82
N ALA A 118 -0.94 -12.18 10.65
CA ALA A 118 -0.01 -12.37 11.76
C ALA A 118 0.23 -11.09 12.59
N ILE A 119 0.24 -9.91 11.94
CA ILE A 119 0.34 -8.62 12.66
C ILE A 119 -0.95 -8.35 13.44
N ALA A 120 -2.12 -8.58 12.83
CA ALA A 120 -3.41 -8.40 13.50
C ALA A 120 -3.56 -9.32 14.71
N GLU A 121 -3.21 -10.60 14.58
CA GLU A 121 -3.27 -11.59 15.66
C GLU A 121 -2.31 -11.28 16.82
N SER A 122 -1.36 -10.38 16.64
CA SER A 122 -0.38 -10.03 17.70
C SER A 122 -1.01 -9.32 18.89
N LYS A 123 -2.23 -8.76 18.75
CA LYS A 123 -2.96 -8.07 19.81
C LYS A 123 -4.48 -8.10 19.57
N GLU A 124 -5.27 -8.22 20.61
CA GLU A 124 -6.73 -8.33 20.57
C GLU A 124 -7.44 -7.11 19.95
N ASN A 125 -6.83 -5.91 20.05
CA ASN A 125 -7.40 -4.67 19.50
C ASN A 125 -7.07 -4.43 18.02
N ASN A 126 -6.39 -5.35 17.37
CA ASN A 126 -6.00 -5.24 15.98
C ASN A 126 -6.91 -6.11 15.11
N ASP A 127 -7.37 -5.57 14.00
CA ASP A 127 -8.17 -6.30 13.03
C ASP A 127 -7.56 -6.22 11.63
N TYR A 128 -7.60 -7.34 10.92
CA TYR A 128 -7.32 -7.40 9.49
C TYR A 128 -8.55 -7.89 8.74
N ILE A 129 -9.00 -7.10 7.77
CA ILE A 129 -10.25 -7.31 7.05
C ILE A 129 -9.96 -7.35 5.54
N ILE A 130 -10.36 -8.43 4.89
CA ILE A 130 -10.36 -8.53 3.43
C ILE A 130 -11.71 -8.02 2.91
N TYR A 131 -11.68 -6.93 2.15
CA TYR A 131 -12.85 -6.34 1.51
C TYR A 131 -12.91 -6.72 0.04
N ASP A 132 -13.81 -7.62 -0.33
CA ASP A 132 -14.01 -8.06 -1.70
C ASP A 132 -14.95 -7.10 -2.44
N LYS A 133 -14.38 -6.22 -3.26
CA LYS A 133 -15.13 -5.24 -4.04
C LYS A 133 -16.15 -5.86 -5.00
N HIS A 134 -15.90 -7.06 -5.55
CA HIS A 134 -16.86 -7.71 -6.44
C HIS A 134 -18.10 -8.19 -5.73
N LYS A 135 -17.96 -8.61 -4.48
CA LYS A 135 -19.09 -9.07 -3.65
C LYS A 135 -19.81 -7.94 -2.96
N MET A 136 -19.07 -6.93 -2.50
CA MET A 136 -19.56 -5.89 -1.60
C MET A 136 -19.78 -4.51 -2.27
N GLY A 137 -19.30 -4.33 -3.50
CA GLY A 137 -19.33 -3.02 -4.17
C GLY A 137 -18.23 -2.08 -3.72
N TYR A 138 -18.44 -0.77 -3.88
CA TYR A 138 -17.52 0.25 -3.34
C TYR A 138 -17.70 0.41 -1.85
N MET A 139 -16.61 0.67 -1.12
CA MET A 139 -16.69 1.04 0.30
C MET A 139 -17.45 2.37 0.42
N ASP A 140 -18.61 2.32 1.01
CA ASP A 140 -19.45 3.49 1.25
C ASP A 140 -19.28 4.06 2.66
N ALA A 141 -19.92 5.19 2.92
CA ALA A 141 -19.90 5.85 4.22
C ALA A 141 -20.45 4.96 5.34
N SER A 142 -21.48 4.15 5.07
CA SER A 142 -22.09 3.24 6.06
C SER A 142 -21.08 2.17 6.51
N TYR A 143 -20.30 1.63 5.57
CA TYR A 143 -19.27 0.66 5.89
C TYR A 143 -18.10 1.29 6.65
N LEU A 144 -17.58 2.44 6.20
CA LEU A 144 -16.43 3.08 6.82
C LEU A 144 -16.73 3.67 8.20
N ASN A 145 -17.98 4.11 8.45
CA ASN A 145 -18.37 4.73 9.71
C ASN A 145 -18.20 3.83 10.95
N GLN A 146 -18.18 2.51 10.78
CA GLN A 146 -17.97 1.56 11.90
C GLN A 146 -16.52 1.58 12.43
N PHE A 147 -15.58 2.12 11.67
CA PHE A 147 -14.13 2.13 12.00
C PHE A 147 -13.63 3.53 12.38
N ILE A 148 -14.42 4.58 12.13
CA ILE A 148 -13.95 5.96 12.21
C ILE A 148 -14.56 6.67 13.40
N THR A 149 -13.71 7.22 14.25
CA THR A 149 -14.04 8.17 15.31
C THR A 149 -13.39 9.51 14.98
N LYS A 150 -13.70 10.57 15.74
CA LYS A 150 -13.07 11.90 15.57
C LYS A 150 -11.54 11.89 15.74
N ASP A 151 -11.00 10.89 16.43
CA ASP A 151 -9.56 10.80 16.75
C ASP A 151 -8.82 9.79 15.85
N THR A 152 -9.52 9.11 14.91
CA THR A 152 -8.95 8.09 14.03
C THR A 152 -8.03 8.72 12.97
N GLU A 153 -6.79 8.27 12.92
CA GLU A 153 -5.86 8.56 11.81
C GLU A 153 -6.09 7.56 10.69
N ILE A 154 -6.29 8.04 9.46
CA ILE A 154 -6.69 7.21 8.31
C ILE A 154 -5.59 7.24 7.26
N TYR A 155 -5.07 6.08 6.89
CA TYR A 155 -4.00 5.92 5.90
C TYR A 155 -4.50 5.14 4.71
N VAL A 156 -4.46 5.74 3.53
CA VAL A 156 -4.98 5.14 2.30
C VAL A 156 -3.89 5.02 1.25
N CYS A 157 -3.70 3.84 0.68
CA CYS A 157 -2.77 3.67 -0.44
C CYS A 157 -3.30 2.71 -1.51
N GLY A 158 -3.10 3.09 -2.77
CA GLY A 158 -3.53 2.31 -3.94
C GLY A 158 -3.51 3.11 -5.23
N GLY A 159 -4.17 2.60 -6.25
CA GLY A 159 -4.30 3.28 -7.54
C GLY A 159 -5.23 4.50 -7.47
N VAL A 160 -5.10 5.40 -8.43
CA VAL A 160 -5.79 6.71 -8.47
C VAL A 160 -7.30 6.60 -8.28
N ASN A 161 -7.97 5.72 -9.03
CA ASN A 161 -9.43 5.57 -8.94
C ASN A 161 -9.91 5.06 -7.57
N PHE A 162 -9.12 4.17 -6.96
CA PHE A 162 -9.39 3.67 -5.61
C PHE A 162 -9.26 4.80 -4.59
N LEU A 163 -8.15 5.55 -4.63
CA LEU A 163 -7.94 6.70 -3.75
C LEU A 163 -9.04 7.75 -3.89
N GLN A 164 -9.38 8.12 -5.11
CA GLN A 164 -10.47 9.08 -5.36
C GLN A 164 -11.79 8.62 -4.73
N SER A 165 -12.15 7.34 -4.90
CA SER A 165 -13.36 6.79 -4.30
C SER A 165 -13.34 6.90 -2.78
N ILE A 166 -12.28 6.42 -2.11
CA ILE A 166 -12.20 6.44 -0.64
C ILE A 166 -12.15 7.89 -0.10
N ILE A 167 -11.32 8.76 -0.69
CA ILE A 167 -11.19 10.14 -0.22
C ILE A 167 -12.51 10.92 -0.42
N THR A 168 -13.23 10.69 -1.51
CA THR A 168 -14.54 11.29 -1.74
C THR A 168 -15.53 10.85 -0.65
N THR A 169 -15.60 9.55 -0.36
CA THR A 169 -16.47 9.01 0.71
C THR A 169 -16.12 9.62 2.07
N LEU A 170 -14.83 9.69 2.42
CA LEU A 170 -14.39 10.29 3.69
C LEU A 170 -14.75 11.79 3.80
N LYS A 171 -14.67 12.53 2.70
CA LYS A 171 -15.09 13.94 2.65
C LYS A 171 -16.62 14.09 2.79
N GLU A 172 -17.40 13.23 2.16
CA GLU A 172 -18.85 13.20 2.31
C GLU A 172 -19.28 12.85 3.75
N MET A 173 -18.45 12.10 4.49
CA MET A 173 -18.61 11.82 5.92
C MET A 173 -18.13 12.96 6.82
N GLU A 174 -17.67 14.08 6.26
CA GLU A 174 -17.12 15.23 7.01
C GLU A 174 -15.93 14.85 7.92
N VAL A 175 -15.13 13.84 7.54
CA VAL A 175 -13.91 13.50 8.24
C VAL A 175 -12.91 14.63 8.11
N ASP A 176 -12.27 15.01 9.22
CA ASP A 176 -11.23 16.04 9.25
C ASP A 176 -10.08 15.68 8.28
N GLU A 177 -9.84 16.53 7.28
CA GLU A 177 -8.83 16.30 6.26
C GLU A 177 -7.41 16.16 6.85
N THR A 178 -7.15 16.73 8.02
CA THR A 178 -5.85 16.58 8.71
C THR A 178 -5.62 15.17 9.24
N LYS A 179 -6.67 14.35 9.32
CA LYS A 179 -6.64 12.94 9.71
C LYS A 179 -6.52 11.98 8.53
N ILE A 180 -6.57 12.48 7.29
CA ILE A 180 -6.54 11.66 6.08
C ILE A 180 -5.16 11.74 5.44
N HIS A 181 -4.41 10.65 5.49
CA HIS A 181 -3.07 10.51 4.93
C HIS A 181 -3.12 9.52 3.76
N PHE A 182 -2.55 9.88 2.61
CA PHE A 182 -2.60 9.00 1.46
C PHE A 182 -1.34 9.06 0.59
N GLU A 183 -1.06 7.94 -0.06
CA GLU A 183 -0.04 7.83 -1.10
C GLU A 183 -0.64 7.20 -2.36
N SER A 184 -0.37 7.82 -3.51
CA SER A 184 -0.88 7.37 -4.81
C SER A 184 0.19 6.64 -5.60
N PHE A 185 -0.12 5.43 -6.05
CA PHE A 185 0.70 4.71 -7.02
C PHE A 185 0.26 5.09 -8.43
N ILE A 186 0.92 6.11 -8.96
CA ILE A 186 0.70 6.60 -10.32
C ILE A 186 1.74 5.94 -11.23
N PRO A 187 1.32 5.25 -12.31
CA PRO A 187 2.23 4.78 -13.34
C PRO A 187 3.02 5.97 -13.91
N LYS A 188 4.35 5.92 -13.82
CA LYS A 188 5.19 6.91 -14.51
C LYS A 188 5.28 6.52 -15.98
N LEU A 189 4.69 7.32 -16.84
CA LEU A 189 4.95 7.24 -18.27
C LEU A 189 6.42 7.57 -18.49
N SER A 190 7.17 6.67 -19.14
CA SER A 190 8.50 6.97 -19.64
C SER A 190 8.34 7.90 -20.81
N VAL A 191 8.49 9.21 -20.59
CA VAL A 191 8.64 10.16 -21.67
C VAL A 191 10.07 10.01 -22.14
N GLY A 192 10.26 9.36 -23.30
CA GLY A 192 11.54 9.34 -23.97
C GLY A 192 11.94 10.77 -24.29
N VAL A 193 13.09 11.20 -23.75
CA VAL A 193 13.82 12.41 -24.13
C VAL A 193 14.94 11.99 -25.06
#